data_4c38248b0f2ed0eb393f9fa5fe1201ed
#
_entry.id   4c38248b0f2ed0eb393f9fa5fe1201ed
#
_cell.length_a   1.000
_cell.length_b   1.000
_cell.length_c   1.000
_cell.angle_alpha   90.00
_cell.angle_beta   90.00
_cell.angle_gamma   90.00
#
_symmetry.space_group_name_H-M   'P 1'
#
loop_
_entity.id
_entity.type
_entity.pdbx_description
1 polymer ?
#
loop_
_entity_poly.entity_id
_entity_poly.type
_entity_poly.pdbx_seq_one_letter_code
_entity_poly.pdbx_strand_id
1 'polypeptide(L)'
;MVEYQEARAYIEKIRKRTGSEYSLRSVDALRRKMGCPESGQTVIHLAGTNGKGSVGAYLAAGLAAMGYTVGRFASPCVRHYRDQFQRIGAGNTCGMGEPVSQEEYAAALTQIRQVLDAWDETQMPLPTAFEIETILSWCLFAKWQVDFSIVECGMGGALDATNCLPKSAVTVLCSVGLDHCGFLGESLEEITRSKAGIFRDGTPVVSQHQLPEVEKTLQKICGQGAYELTMTEPVVPEQCHIDQRKMFYQYHGKTFCLRQPVYYQAANACLAWRVLEVLAGQGRISSPTQRTADAFSDVCWPGRFQILSQSPLVILDGAHNPQGAQALARGLEKCVDKGSCRIMMGVFADKDYPGILEQIVPYAREFCAVRAPG
;
A
#
# COMPACT_ATOMS: atom_id res chain seq x y z
N MET A 1 -5.93 3.77 32.31
CA MET A 1 -5.53 3.53 30.90
C MET A 1 -6.11 2.18 30.48
N VAL A 2 -6.77 2.12 29.32
CA VAL A 2 -7.27 0.86 28.76
C VAL A 2 -6.06 0.00 28.38
N GLU A 3 -6.06 -1.28 28.74
CA GLU A 3 -5.00 -2.20 28.32
C GLU A 3 -5.09 -2.49 26.80
N TYR A 4 -3.97 -2.83 26.17
CA TYR A 4 -3.92 -3.11 24.74
C TYR A 4 -4.92 -4.20 24.31
N GLN A 5 -5.08 -5.26 25.10
CA GLN A 5 -6.01 -6.36 24.81
C GLN A 5 -7.47 -5.87 24.81
N GLU A 6 -7.83 -5.00 25.76
CA GLU A 6 -9.16 -4.40 25.81
C GLU A 6 -9.39 -3.46 24.60
N ALA A 7 -8.38 -2.66 24.25
CA ALA A 7 -8.41 -1.80 23.08
C ALA A 7 -8.61 -2.62 21.78
N ARG A 8 -7.91 -3.74 21.63
CA ARG A 8 -8.08 -4.68 20.52
C ARG A 8 -9.47 -5.29 20.48
N ALA A 9 -9.95 -5.78 21.62
CA ALA A 9 -11.29 -6.37 21.72
C ALA A 9 -12.40 -5.37 21.32
N TYR A 10 -12.22 -4.09 21.65
CA TYR A 10 -13.14 -3.03 21.23
C TYR A 10 -13.21 -2.89 19.69
N ILE A 11 -12.07 -2.81 19.00
CA ILE A 11 -12.03 -2.74 17.55
C ILE A 11 -12.62 -4.00 16.90
N GLU A 12 -12.32 -5.19 17.42
CA GLU A 12 -12.88 -6.44 16.89
C GLU A 12 -14.40 -6.53 17.10
N LYS A 13 -14.93 -5.98 18.20
CA LYS A 13 -16.37 -5.86 18.41
C LYS A 13 -17.01 -4.96 17.35
N ILE A 14 -16.39 -3.81 17.03
CA ILE A 14 -16.90 -2.92 15.98
C ILE A 14 -16.80 -3.60 14.61
N ARG A 15 -15.70 -4.28 14.29
CA ARG A 15 -15.50 -5.00 13.03
C ARG A 15 -16.57 -6.04 12.73
N LYS A 16 -17.14 -6.65 13.77
CA LYS A 16 -18.23 -7.63 13.65
C LYS A 16 -19.61 -7.00 13.45
N ARG A 17 -19.75 -5.67 13.57
CA ARG A 17 -21.02 -5.01 13.27
C ARG A 17 -21.26 -5.02 11.76
N THR A 18 -22.48 -5.41 11.36
CA THR A 18 -22.94 -5.39 9.96
C THR A 18 -23.78 -4.14 9.71
N GLY A 19 -23.89 -3.72 8.45
CA GLY A 19 -24.81 -2.65 8.06
C GLY A 19 -24.21 -1.24 8.11
N SER A 20 -22.88 -1.10 8.01
CA SER A 20 -22.27 0.22 7.83
C SER A 20 -22.59 0.78 6.44
N GLU A 21 -23.02 2.03 6.39
CA GLU A 21 -23.14 2.78 5.13
C GLU A 21 -21.73 3.02 4.56
N TYR A 22 -21.54 2.68 3.29
CA TYR A 22 -20.27 2.93 2.62
C TYR A 22 -20.18 4.41 2.18
N SER A 23 -19.81 5.29 3.11
CA SER A 23 -19.72 6.74 2.91
C SER A 23 -18.60 7.34 3.75
N LEU A 24 -18.15 8.56 3.42
CA LEU A 24 -17.12 9.26 4.20
C LEU A 24 -17.69 10.07 5.37
N ARG A 25 -19.01 10.02 5.62
CA ARG A 25 -19.67 10.90 6.60
C ARG A 25 -19.20 10.66 8.03
N SER A 26 -19.17 9.39 8.46
CA SER A 26 -18.78 8.98 9.82
C SER A 26 -17.30 9.24 10.08
N VAL A 27 -16.42 8.88 9.16
CA VAL A 27 -14.97 9.11 9.32
C VAL A 27 -14.63 10.60 9.32
N ASP A 28 -15.26 11.43 8.47
CA ASP A 28 -15.03 12.89 8.47
C ASP A 28 -15.55 13.54 9.75
N ALA A 29 -16.70 13.10 10.25
CA ALA A 29 -17.23 13.58 11.53
C ALA A 29 -16.29 13.19 12.69
N LEU A 30 -15.79 11.95 12.73
CA LEU A 30 -14.83 11.51 13.74
C LEU A 30 -13.53 12.33 13.64
N ARG A 31 -13.00 12.51 12.43
CA ARG A 31 -11.83 13.34 12.15
C ARG A 31 -11.96 14.74 12.75
N ARG A 32 -13.08 15.40 12.48
CA ARG A 32 -13.37 16.77 13.01
C ARG A 32 -13.50 16.77 14.53
N LYS A 33 -14.21 15.79 15.10
CA LYS A 33 -14.35 15.68 16.56
C LYS A 33 -13.02 15.39 17.27
N MET A 34 -12.06 14.76 16.56
CA MET A 34 -10.69 14.55 17.04
C MET A 34 -9.76 15.75 16.80
N GLY A 35 -10.29 16.89 16.29
CA GLY A 35 -9.51 18.10 16.06
C GLY A 35 -8.65 18.08 14.82
N CYS A 36 -9.01 17.29 13.79
CA CYS A 36 -8.29 17.18 12.52
C CYS A 36 -6.81 16.79 12.71
N PRO A 37 -6.52 15.59 13.25
CA PRO A 37 -5.16 15.20 13.63
C PRO A 37 -4.18 15.10 12.45
N GLU A 38 -4.67 15.05 11.21
CA GLU A 38 -3.89 15.10 9.98
C GLU A 38 -3.36 16.50 9.65
N SER A 39 -3.87 17.55 10.31
CA SER A 39 -3.49 18.93 10.00
C SER A 39 -2.00 19.17 10.20
N GLY A 40 -1.37 19.79 9.20
CA GLY A 40 0.08 20.07 9.21
C GLY A 40 0.96 18.89 8.78
N GLN A 41 0.40 17.70 8.53
CA GLN A 41 1.16 16.56 8.04
C GLN A 41 1.41 16.65 6.52
N THR A 42 2.60 16.23 6.08
CA THR A 42 2.92 16.06 4.65
C THR A 42 2.52 14.65 4.21
N VAL A 43 1.36 14.53 3.59
CA VAL A 43 0.77 13.23 3.28
C VAL A 43 1.08 12.78 1.86
N ILE A 44 1.53 11.54 1.71
CA ILE A 44 1.63 10.77 0.47
C ILE A 44 0.50 9.75 0.49
N HIS A 45 -0.49 9.90 -0.41
CA HIS A 45 -1.70 9.08 -0.42
C HIS A 45 -1.64 8.07 -1.56
N LEU A 46 -1.74 6.76 -1.24
CA LEU A 46 -1.58 5.67 -2.19
C LEU A 46 -2.89 4.92 -2.44
N ALA A 47 -3.26 4.77 -3.73
CA ALA A 47 -4.29 3.85 -4.18
C ALA A 47 -3.72 2.88 -5.24
N GLY A 48 -4.46 1.83 -5.55
CA GLY A 48 -4.09 0.82 -6.54
C GLY A 48 -4.69 -0.54 -6.20
N THR A 49 -4.66 -1.47 -7.13
CA THR A 49 -5.01 -2.86 -6.88
C THR A 49 -3.83 -3.57 -6.24
N ASN A 50 -2.69 -3.59 -6.91
CA ASN A 50 -1.47 -4.24 -6.45
C ASN A 50 -0.35 -3.20 -6.25
N GLY A 51 0.64 -3.50 -5.39
CA GLY A 51 1.86 -2.72 -5.25
C GLY A 51 1.86 -1.67 -4.13
N LYS A 52 0.71 -1.23 -3.60
CA LYS A 52 0.61 -0.17 -2.58
C LYS A 52 1.61 -0.35 -1.43
N GLY A 53 1.58 -1.51 -0.77
CA GLY A 53 2.47 -1.82 0.35
C GLY A 53 3.95 -1.80 -0.02
N SER A 54 4.34 -2.30 -1.22
CA SER A 54 5.72 -2.24 -1.69
C SER A 54 6.16 -0.82 -2.02
N VAL A 55 5.33 -0.05 -2.73
CA VAL A 55 5.61 1.37 -3.05
C VAL A 55 5.77 2.18 -1.77
N GLY A 56 4.87 2.00 -0.79
CA GLY A 56 4.98 2.63 0.52
C GLY A 56 6.28 2.27 1.25
N ALA A 57 6.78 1.01 1.11
CA ALA A 57 8.05 0.59 1.69
C ALA A 57 9.26 1.26 1.02
N TYR A 58 9.28 1.33 -0.32
CA TYR A 58 10.35 2.04 -1.06
C TYR A 58 10.35 3.53 -0.75
N LEU A 59 9.18 4.17 -0.68
CA LEU A 59 9.06 5.58 -0.30
C LEU A 59 9.60 5.83 1.11
N ALA A 60 9.21 4.98 2.07
CA ALA A 60 9.69 5.10 3.44
C ALA A 60 11.21 4.94 3.53
N ALA A 61 11.79 3.95 2.83
CA ALA A 61 13.24 3.75 2.78
C ALA A 61 13.97 4.94 2.15
N GLY A 62 13.46 5.45 1.03
CA GLY A 62 14.04 6.61 0.35
C GLY A 62 14.02 7.87 1.21
N LEU A 63 12.87 8.19 1.82
CA LEU A 63 12.74 9.35 2.71
C LEU A 63 13.64 9.21 3.97
N ALA A 64 13.66 8.00 4.56
CA ALA A 64 14.52 7.74 5.73
C ALA A 64 16.01 7.84 5.39
N ALA A 65 16.44 7.39 4.19
CA ALA A 65 17.83 7.55 3.71
C ALA A 65 18.22 9.02 3.52
N MET A 66 17.23 9.88 3.27
CA MET A 66 17.40 11.33 3.15
C MET A 66 17.33 12.06 4.50
N GLY A 67 17.13 11.34 5.61
CA GLY A 67 17.11 11.87 6.97
C GLY A 67 15.73 12.24 7.52
N TYR A 68 14.65 11.90 6.83
CA TYR A 68 13.28 12.18 7.28
C TYR A 68 12.71 11.05 8.14
N THR A 69 11.82 11.41 9.07
CA THR A 69 10.99 10.48 9.83
C THR A 69 9.66 10.26 9.11
N VAL A 70 9.20 9.02 9.08
CA VAL A 70 8.01 8.65 8.31
C VAL A 70 7.00 7.90 9.20
N GLY A 71 5.75 8.35 9.18
CA GLY A 71 4.60 7.58 9.63
C GLY A 71 4.03 6.78 8.47
N ARG A 72 3.72 5.50 8.69
CA ARG A 72 3.15 4.67 7.66
C ARG A 72 1.90 3.95 8.15
N PHE A 73 0.79 4.09 7.43
CA PHE A 73 -0.43 3.33 7.59
C PHE A 73 -0.61 2.43 6.36
N ALA A 74 -0.60 1.11 6.59
CA ALA A 74 -0.71 0.10 5.53
C ALA A 74 -1.65 -1.02 5.95
N SER A 75 -2.56 -1.41 5.06
CA SER A 75 -3.54 -2.48 5.30
C SER A 75 -3.68 -3.41 4.09
N PRO A 76 -3.96 -4.70 4.32
CA PRO A 76 -3.98 -5.38 5.62
C PRO A 76 -2.58 -5.57 6.22
N CYS A 77 -2.51 -5.82 7.53
CA CYS A 77 -1.25 -6.22 8.17
C CYS A 77 -0.78 -7.59 7.68
N VAL A 78 0.53 -7.74 7.49
CA VAL A 78 1.10 -8.99 6.97
C VAL A 78 1.51 -9.96 8.09
N ARG A 79 2.05 -9.45 9.20
CA ARG A 79 2.55 -10.27 10.34
C ARG A 79 1.73 -10.06 11.59
N HIS A 80 1.75 -8.84 12.10
CA HIS A 80 1.07 -8.46 13.33
C HIS A 80 0.18 -7.26 13.12
N TYR A 81 -0.95 -7.23 13.80
CA TYR A 81 -1.92 -6.14 13.66
C TYR A 81 -1.30 -4.75 13.81
N ARG A 82 -0.36 -4.58 14.74
CA ARG A 82 0.30 -3.29 14.99
C ARG A 82 1.22 -2.84 13.83
N ASP A 83 1.60 -3.76 12.93
CA ASP A 83 2.38 -3.44 11.72
C ASP A 83 1.63 -2.51 10.74
N GLN A 84 0.31 -2.32 10.95
CA GLN A 84 -0.46 -1.32 10.18
C GLN A 84 -0.02 0.12 10.50
N PHE A 85 0.51 0.36 11.71
CA PHE A 85 0.88 1.68 12.22
C PHE A 85 2.38 1.67 12.52
N GLN A 86 3.19 2.17 11.62
CA GLN A 86 4.64 2.12 11.73
C GLN A 86 5.23 3.51 11.85
N ARG A 87 6.29 3.62 12.65
CA ARG A 87 7.20 4.75 12.66
C ARG A 87 8.53 4.32 12.09
N ILE A 88 8.97 4.98 11.03
CA ILE A 88 10.26 4.76 10.39
C ILE A 88 11.17 5.94 10.76
N GLY A 89 12.21 5.68 11.51
CA GLY A 89 13.20 6.70 11.89
C GLY A 89 14.14 7.04 10.74
N ALA A 90 14.71 8.23 10.79
CA ALA A 90 15.74 8.67 9.86
C ALA A 90 16.90 7.66 9.80
N GLY A 91 17.35 7.31 8.59
CA GLY A 91 18.40 6.32 8.36
C GLY A 91 17.95 4.86 8.35
N ASN A 92 16.70 4.55 8.69
CA ASN A 92 16.17 3.19 8.57
C ASN A 92 15.72 2.92 7.13
N THR A 93 16.53 2.21 6.37
CA THR A 93 16.35 1.94 4.94
C THR A 93 15.61 0.62 4.63
N CYS A 94 15.23 -0.17 5.64
CA CYS A 94 14.53 -1.45 5.38
C CYS A 94 13.08 -1.29 4.87
N GLY A 95 12.56 -0.07 4.81
CA GLY A 95 11.19 0.22 4.34
C GLY A 95 10.09 -0.22 5.30
N MET A 96 10.47 -0.81 6.42
CA MET A 96 9.61 -1.16 7.55
C MET A 96 10.10 -0.46 8.80
N GLY A 97 9.16 0.10 9.55
CA GLY A 97 9.43 0.75 10.82
C GLY A 97 9.14 -0.14 12.03
N GLU A 98 9.34 0.46 13.17
CA GLU A 98 8.83 -0.10 14.42
C GLU A 98 7.31 0.03 14.42
N PRO A 99 6.59 -1.06 14.70
CA PRO A 99 5.14 -1.00 14.89
C PRO A 99 4.82 -0.19 16.15
N VAL A 100 3.67 0.49 16.14
CA VAL A 100 3.18 1.21 17.33
C VAL A 100 3.31 0.35 18.59
N SER A 101 3.75 0.91 19.70
CA SER A 101 3.79 0.17 20.96
C SER A 101 2.36 -0.15 21.45
N GLN A 102 2.23 -1.14 22.33
CA GLN A 102 0.91 -1.49 22.89
C GLN A 102 0.32 -0.33 23.68
N GLU A 103 1.16 0.38 24.40
CA GLU A 103 0.80 1.52 25.24
C GLU A 103 0.35 2.72 24.39
N GLU A 104 1.08 3.02 23.32
CA GLU A 104 0.74 4.12 22.41
C GLU A 104 -0.57 3.86 21.66
N TYR A 105 -0.76 2.61 21.18
CA TYR A 105 -2.00 2.18 20.54
C TYR A 105 -3.19 2.34 21.49
N ALA A 106 -3.09 1.79 22.70
CA ALA A 106 -4.15 1.83 23.72
C ALA A 106 -4.47 3.27 24.12
N ALA A 107 -3.45 4.12 24.30
CA ALA A 107 -3.64 5.52 24.67
C ALA A 107 -4.36 6.31 23.55
N ALA A 108 -3.95 6.14 22.28
CA ALA A 108 -4.59 6.80 21.15
C ALA A 108 -6.04 6.33 20.96
N LEU A 109 -6.30 5.02 21.06
CA LEU A 109 -7.66 4.48 20.96
C LEU A 109 -8.54 4.94 22.14
N THR A 110 -7.99 5.12 23.33
CA THR A 110 -8.74 5.66 24.48
C THR A 110 -9.28 7.05 24.19
N GLN A 111 -8.49 7.92 23.57
CA GLN A 111 -8.94 9.26 23.17
C GLN A 111 -10.07 9.20 22.13
N ILE A 112 -9.93 8.32 21.12
CA ILE A 112 -10.98 8.13 20.10
C ILE A 112 -12.25 7.56 20.77
N ARG A 113 -12.12 6.59 21.67
CA ARG A 113 -13.24 5.97 22.37
C ARG A 113 -14.04 6.99 23.19
N GLN A 114 -13.41 7.97 23.82
CA GLN A 114 -14.11 9.05 24.53
C GLN A 114 -15.05 9.82 23.61
N VAL A 115 -14.66 10.04 22.35
CA VAL A 115 -15.52 10.67 21.33
C VAL A 115 -16.64 9.72 20.91
N LEU A 116 -16.34 8.44 20.76
CA LEU A 116 -17.31 7.42 20.32
C LEU A 116 -18.33 7.07 21.40
N ASP A 117 -17.97 7.15 22.69
CA ASP A 117 -18.90 6.93 23.80
C ASP A 117 -19.99 8.03 23.88
N ALA A 118 -19.71 9.20 23.30
CA ALA A 118 -20.67 10.31 23.14
C ALA A 118 -21.28 10.38 21.73
N TRP A 119 -21.16 9.31 20.91
CA TRP A 119 -21.62 9.29 19.52
C TRP A 119 -23.12 9.05 19.44
N ASP A 120 -23.83 9.93 18.72
CA ASP A 120 -25.27 9.79 18.51
C ASP A 120 -25.54 8.97 17.22
N GLU A 121 -25.76 7.66 17.41
CA GLU A 121 -26.05 6.75 16.31
C GLU A 121 -27.41 7.03 15.63
N THR A 122 -28.28 7.87 16.23
CA THR A 122 -29.56 8.26 15.58
C THR A 122 -29.36 9.30 14.49
N GLN A 123 -28.29 10.08 14.57
CA GLN A 123 -27.94 11.11 13.58
C GLN A 123 -26.93 10.62 12.54
N MET A 124 -26.02 9.73 12.93
CA MET A 124 -24.95 9.26 12.07
C MET A 124 -24.49 7.85 12.47
N PRO A 125 -24.31 6.94 11.49
CA PRO A 125 -23.77 5.61 11.77
C PRO A 125 -22.46 5.66 12.55
N LEU A 126 -22.25 4.71 13.46
CA LEU A 126 -20.97 4.57 14.16
C LEU A 126 -19.87 4.29 13.14
N PRO A 127 -18.69 4.95 13.25
CA PRO A 127 -17.56 4.66 12.39
C PRO A 127 -17.17 3.17 12.41
N THR A 128 -16.83 2.64 11.24
CA THR A 128 -16.32 1.28 11.09
C THR A 128 -14.95 1.11 11.75
N ALA A 129 -14.51 -0.13 11.96
CA ALA A 129 -13.18 -0.40 12.49
C ALA A 129 -12.07 0.24 11.66
N PHE A 130 -12.16 0.17 10.31
CA PHE A 130 -11.16 0.76 9.42
C PHE A 130 -11.17 2.29 9.46
N GLU A 131 -12.33 2.92 9.59
CA GLU A 131 -12.46 4.37 9.77
C GLU A 131 -11.81 4.82 11.09
N ILE A 132 -12.02 4.08 12.18
CA ILE A 132 -11.36 4.33 13.47
C ILE A 132 -9.86 4.14 13.36
N GLU A 133 -9.40 3.06 12.71
CA GLU A 133 -7.97 2.78 12.47
C GLU A 133 -7.31 3.87 11.63
N THR A 134 -8.03 4.43 10.65
CA THR A 134 -7.56 5.58 9.86
C THR A 134 -7.31 6.79 10.74
N ILE A 135 -8.29 7.18 11.57
CA ILE A 135 -8.13 8.33 12.49
C ILE A 135 -7.05 8.07 13.53
N LEU A 136 -6.95 6.84 14.04
CA LEU A 136 -5.90 6.43 14.96
C LEU A 136 -4.50 6.61 14.34
N SER A 137 -4.33 6.28 13.05
CA SER A 137 -3.06 6.50 12.35
C SER A 137 -2.67 7.99 12.34
N TRP A 138 -3.62 8.90 12.05
CA TRP A 138 -3.39 10.33 12.06
C TRP A 138 -2.99 10.85 13.44
N CYS A 139 -3.66 10.36 14.51
CA CYS A 139 -3.32 10.73 15.89
C CYS A 139 -1.91 10.29 16.26
N LEU A 140 -1.51 9.06 15.86
CA LEU A 140 -0.17 8.54 16.10
C LEU A 140 0.90 9.35 15.35
N PHE A 141 0.66 9.67 14.08
CA PHE A 141 1.61 10.43 13.27
C PHE A 141 1.79 11.86 13.79
N ALA A 142 0.71 12.50 14.23
CA ALA A 142 0.77 13.79 14.91
C ALA A 142 1.58 13.72 16.20
N LYS A 143 1.32 12.69 17.04
CA LYS A 143 2.08 12.46 18.29
C LYS A 143 3.57 12.23 18.03
N TRP A 144 3.90 11.45 16.97
CA TRP A 144 5.28 11.14 16.61
C TRP A 144 5.99 12.28 15.90
N GLN A 145 5.27 13.33 15.50
CA GLN A 145 5.80 14.50 14.76
C GLN A 145 6.61 14.06 13.55
N VAL A 146 6.03 13.14 12.74
CA VAL A 146 6.70 12.64 11.53
C VAL A 146 6.77 13.72 10.46
N ASP A 147 7.86 13.72 9.67
CA ASP A 147 8.02 14.65 8.54
C ASP A 147 7.07 14.30 7.39
N PHE A 148 6.84 13.01 7.16
CA PHE A 148 5.97 12.48 6.11
C PHE A 148 5.03 11.41 6.64
N SER A 149 3.80 11.44 6.14
CA SER A 149 2.79 10.40 6.39
C SER A 149 2.48 9.66 5.10
N ILE A 150 2.81 8.37 5.01
CA ILE A 150 2.48 7.50 3.89
C ILE A 150 1.20 6.73 4.24
N VAL A 151 0.12 6.97 3.51
CA VAL A 151 -1.19 6.42 3.81
C VAL A 151 -1.72 5.61 2.64
N GLU A 152 -2.00 4.34 2.89
CA GLU A 152 -2.50 3.39 1.92
C GLU A 152 -4.02 3.27 2.03
N CYS A 153 -4.75 3.44 0.89
CA CYS A 153 -6.16 3.09 0.81
C CYS A 153 -6.36 1.60 1.09
N GLY A 154 -7.34 1.28 1.90
CA GLY A 154 -7.74 -0.10 2.15
C GLY A 154 -8.38 -0.73 0.91
N MET A 155 -9.41 -0.07 0.35
CA MET A 155 -10.14 -0.53 -0.82
C MET A 155 -10.64 0.64 -1.67
N GLY A 156 -10.46 0.54 -3.00
CA GLY A 156 -10.93 1.58 -3.92
C GLY A 156 -10.14 2.87 -3.78
N GLY A 157 -10.81 3.96 -3.47
CA GLY A 157 -10.25 5.30 -3.29
C GLY A 157 -11.35 6.31 -2.93
N ALA A 158 -12.33 6.55 -3.79
CA ALA A 158 -13.35 7.59 -3.63
C ALA A 158 -14.07 7.54 -2.27
N LEU A 159 -14.45 6.35 -1.82
CA LEU A 159 -15.16 6.12 -0.56
C LEU A 159 -14.30 5.44 0.50
N ASP A 160 -13.00 5.31 0.26
CA ASP A 160 -12.06 4.76 1.25
C ASP A 160 -11.93 5.72 2.44
N ALA A 161 -11.88 5.18 3.66
CA ALA A 161 -11.81 6.01 4.87
C ALA A 161 -10.62 6.99 4.86
N THR A 162 -9.50 6.61 4.24
CA THR A 162 -8.32 7.47 4.11
C THR A 162 -8.59 8.71 3.24
N ASN A 163 -9.66 8.67 2.42
CA ASN A 163 -10.06 9.76 1.53
C ASN A 163 -10.85 10.88 2.24
N CYS A 164 -11.07 10.78 3.55
CA CYS A 164 -11.52 11.91 4.36
C CYS A 164 -10.46 13.02 4.46
N LEU A 165 -9.24 12.75 3.98
CA LEU A 165 -8.14 13.71 3.90
C LEU A 165 -8.47 14.86 2.93
N PRO A 166 -8.40 16.14 3.38
CA PRO A 166 -8.73 17.27 2.53
C PRO A 166 -7.70 17.50 1.41
N LYS A 167 -6.41 17.22 1.67
CA LYS A 167 -5.32 17.43 0.72
C LYS A 167 -4.14 16.50 1.02
N SER A 168 -3.46 16.03 -0.02
CA SER A 168 -2.16 15.35 0.06
C SER A 168 -1.07 16.18 -0.63
N ALA A 169 0.20 15.90 -0.32
CA ALA A 169 1.34 16.49 -1.01
C ALA A 169 1.49 15.90 -2.42
N VAL A 170 1.20 14.61 -2.54
CA VAL A 170 1.19 13.85 -3.78
C VAL A 170 0.21 12.70 -3.67
N THR A 171 -0.49 12.40 -4.75
CA THR A 171 -1.33 11.22 -4.88
C THR A 171 -0.63 10.20 -5.76
N VAL A 172 -0.60 8.94 -5.31
CA VAL A 172 0.13 7.85 -5.98
C VAL A 172 -0.84 6.76 -6.40
N LEU A 173 -0.81 6.42 -7.70
CA LEU A 173 -1.60 5.33 -8.24
C LEU A 173 -0.68 4.16 -8.63
N CYS A 174 -0.71 3.12 -7.82
CA CYS A 174 -0.05 1.85 -8.11
C CYS A 174 -0.79 1.10 -9.22
N SER A 175 -0.34 -0.11 -9.57
CA SER A 175 -0.97 -0.92 -10.60
C SER A 175 -2.47 -1.13 -10.35
N VAL A 176 -3.28 -0.89 -11.39
CA VAL A 176 -4.73 -1.13 -11.40
C VAL A 176 -5.03 -2.41 -12.15
N GLY A 177 -5.87 -3.25 -11.60
CA GLY A 177 -6.34 -4.50 -12.19
C GLY A 177 -7.72 -4.87 -11.65
N LEU A 178 -8.29 -5.95 -12.15
CA LEU A 178 -9.56 -6.49 -11.67
C LEU A 178 -9.38 -7.09 -10.28
N ASP A 179 -10.03 -6.52 -9.31
CA ASP A 179 -10.14 -7.01 -7.94
C ASP A 179 -11.32 -6.31 -7.25
N HIS A 180 -11.94 -6.97 -6.28
CA HIS A 180 -13.11 -6.46 -5.58
C HIS A 180 -14.25 -6.02 -6.52
N CYS A 181 -14.48 -6.76 -7.62
CA CYS A 181 -15.39 -6.37 -8.68
C CYS A 181 -16.82 -6.11 -8.16
N GLY A 182 -17.30 -6.88 -7.18
CA GLY A 182 -18.63 -6.67 -6.57
C GLY A 182 -18.80 -5.34 -5.83
N PHE A 183 -17.72 -4.59 -5.55
CA PHE A 183 -17.77 -3.32 -4.81
C PHE A 183 -17.27 -2.12 -5.64
N LEU A 184 -16.24 -2.33 -6.47
CA LEU A 184 -15.55 -1.23 -7.16
C LEU A 184 -16.00 -1.08 -8.62
N GLY A 185 -16.77 -2.05 -9.16
CA GLY A 185 -17.19 -2.12 -10.54
C GLY A 185 -16.63 -3.34 -11.26
N GLU A 186 -17.24 -3.72 -12.38
CA GLU A 186 -16.92 -4.92 -13.14
C GLU A 186 -15.89 -4.68 -14.26
N SER A 187 -15.55 -3.42 -14.50
CA SER A 187 -14.61 -3.01 -15.55
C SER A 187 -13.36 -2.30 -14.99
N LEU A 188 -12.27 -2.34 -15.76
CA LEU A 188 -11.06 -1.57 -15.42
C LEU A 188 -11.35 -0.07 -15.38
N GLU A 189 -12.27 0.43 -16.23
CA GLU A 189 -12.66 1.84 -16.21
C GLU A 189 -13.33 2.23 -14.88
N GLU A 190 -14.30 1.45 -14.39
CA GLU A 190 -14.99 1.71 -13.13
C GLU A 190 -14.05 1.64 -11.92
N ILE A 191 -13.20 0.60 -11.87
CA ILE A 191 -12.20 0.43 -10.82
C ILE A 191 -11.20 1.59 -10.84
N THR A 192 -10.76 2.03 -12.04
CA THR A 192 -9.87 3.19 -12.20
C THR A 192 -10.53 4.46 -11.69
N ARG A 193 -11.79 4.71 -12.03
CA ARG A 193 -12.57 5.87 -11.54
C ARG A 193 -12.70 5.86 -10.01
N SER A 194 -13.02 4.71 -9.44
CA SER A 194 -13.09 4.54 -7.98
C SER A 194 -11.76 4.90 -7.31
N LYS A 195 -10.62 4.40 -7.85
CA LYS A 195 -9.29 4.66 -7.30
C LYS A 195 -8.85 6.11 -7.51
N ALA A 196 -9.13 6.68 -8.66
CA ALA A 196 -8.86 8.09 -8.97
C ALA A 196 -9.67 9.08 -8.10
N GLY A 197 -10.68 8.60 -7.36
CA GLY A 197 -11.44 9.41 -6.40
C GLY A 197 -10.60 10.01 -5.27
N ILE A 198 -9.34 9.59 -5.11
CA ILE A 198 -8.39 10.24 -4.18
C ILE A 198 -7.66 11.44 -4.80
N PHE A 199 -7.82 11.72 -6.09
CA PHE A 199 -7.20 12.86 -6.73
C PHE A 199 -7.80 14.17 -6.20
N ARG A 200 -6.97 15.19 -6.07
CA ARG A 200 -7.37 16.53 -5.61
C ARG A 200 -6.80 17.59 -6.55
N ASP A 201 -7.57 18.60 -6.87
CA ASP A 201 -7.14 19.71 -7.70
C ASP A 201 -5.86 20.36 -7.13
N GLY A 202 -4.91 20.61 -8.02
CA GLY A 202 -3.62 21.18 -7.68
C GLY A 202 -2.71 20.25 -6.87
N THR A 203 -3.04 18.95 -6.76
CA THR A 203 -2.17 17.93 -6.19
C THR A 203 -1.59 17.08 -7.32
N PRO A 204 -0.27 16.94 -7.43
CA PRO A 204 0.35 16.04 -8.40
C PRO A 204 -0.11 14.60 -8.23
N VAL A 205 -0.37 13.95 -9.36
CA VAL A 205 -0.70 12.53 -9.45
C VAL A 205 0.47 11.80 -10.09
N VAL A 206 1.03 10.83 -9.40
CA VAL A 206 2.09 9.97 -9.94
C VAL A 206 1.53 8.56 -10.10
N SER A 207 1.45 8.09 -11.33
CA SER A 207 0.94 6.76 -11.66
C SER A 207 2.06 5.85 -12.13
N GLN A 208 1.99 4.59 -11.76
CA GLN A 208 2.74 3.54 -12.44
C GLN A 208 2.28 3.47 -13.91
N HIS A 209 3.15 2.99 -14.82
CA HIS A 209 2.73 2.55 -16.14
C HIS A 209 1.61 1.51 -16.01
N GLN A 210 0.54 1.67 -16.76
CA GLN A 210 -0.71 0.93 -16.62
C GLN A 210 -1.07 0.15 -17.88
N LEU A 211 -2.13 -0.63 -17.80
CA LEU A 211 -2.77 -1.19 -18.99
C LEU A 211 -3.35 -0.07 -19.85
N PRO A 212 -3.37 -0.19 -21.20
CA PRO A 212 -3.84 0.88 -22.09
C PRO A 212 -5.25 1.40 -21.77
N GLU A 213 -6.16 0.54 -21.33
CA GLU A 213 -7.52 0.92 -20.93
C GLU A 213 -7.51 1.80 -19.68
N VAL A 214 -6.67 1.47 -18.71
CA VAL A 214 -6.50 2.24 -17.47
C VAL A 214 -5.88 3.61 -17.79
N GLU A 215 -4.83 3.65 -18.64
CA GLU A 215 -4.18 4.89 -19.06
C GLU A 215 -5.14 5.83 -19.77
N LYS A 216 -5.94 5.29 -20.72
CA LYS A 216 -6.98 6.05 -21.40
C LYS A 216 -7.99 6.65 -20.43
N THR A 217 -8.37 5.90 -19.40
CA THR A 217 -9.31 6.37 -18.37
C THR A 217 -8.67 7.46 -17.52
N LEU A 218 -7.41 7.29 -17.10
CA LEU A 218 -6.67 8.31 -16.36
C LEU A 218 -6.51 9.61 -17.15
N GLN A 219 -6.19 9.52 -18.43
CA GLN A 219 -6.09 10.68 -19.32
C GLN A 219 -7.42 11.45 -19.40
N LYS A 220 -8.56 10.74 -19.52
CA LYS A 220 -9.88 11.37 -19.49
C LYS A 220 -10.16 12.09 -18.14
N ILE A 221 -9.86 11.43 -17.03
CA ILE A 221 -10.06 12.00 -15.69
C ILE A 221 -9.21 13.25 -15.52
N CYS A 222 -7.93 13.17 -15.84
CA CYS A 222 -7.00 14.28 -15.70
C CYS A 222 -7.29 15.43 -16.67
N GLY A 223 -7.81 15.13 -17.87
CA GLY A 223 -8.25 16.16 -18.80
C GLY A 223 -9.54 16.88 -18.41
N GLN A 224 -10.32 16.35 -17.46
CA GLN A 224 -11.55 16.94 -16.95
C GLN A 224 -11.33 17.73 -15.65
N GLY A 225 -10.22 17.49 -14.95
CA GLY A 225 -9.85 18.15 -13.69
C GLY A 225 -8.50 18.86 -13.79
N ALA A 226 -8.14 19.60 -12.75
CA ALA A 226 -6.85 20.30 -12.64
C ALA A 226 -5.78 19.34 -12.03
N TYR A 227 -5.60 18.18 -12.64
CA TYR A 227 -4.65 17.16 -12.16
C TYR A 227 -3.39 17.13 -13.04
N GLU A 228 -2.24 17.28 -12.43
CA GLU A 228 -0.95 17.08 -13.09
C GLU A 228 -0.57 15.59 -12.99
N LEU A 229 -0.79 14.83 -14.08
CA LEU A 229 -0.49 13.42 -14.16
C LEU A 229 0.93 13.18 -14.68
N THR A 230 1.74 12.51 -13.88
CA THR A 230 3.02 11.94 -14.29
C THR A 230 2.92 10.42 -14.25
N MET A 231 3.30 9.74 -15.31
CA MET A 231 3.40 8.27 -15.34
C MET A 231 4.85 7.83 -15.42
N THR A 232 5.15 6.68 -14.79
CA THR A 232 6.47 6.05 -14.94
C THR A 232 6.57 5.38 -16.29
N GLU A 233 7.78 5.26 -16.80
CA GLU A 233 8.09 4.43 -17.95
C GLU A 233 7.90 2.94 -17.59
N PRO A 234 7.56 2.08 -18.58
CA PRO A 234 7.49 0.65 -18.34
C PRO A 234 8.87 0.08 -18.00
N VAL A 235 8.92 -0.86 -17.08
CA VAL A 235 10.15 -1.63 -16.82
C VAL A 235 10.39 -2.60 -17.98
N VAL A 236 11.50 -2.42 -18.67
CA VAL A 236 11.89 -3.22 -19.84
C VAL A 236 12.79 -4.37 -19.35
N PRO A 237 12.35 -5.64 -19.50
CA PRO A 237 13.10 -6.80 -18.98
C PRO A 237 14.54 -6.90 -19.47
N GLU A 238 14.80 -6.51 -20.72
CA GLU A 238 16.12 -6.53 -21.37
C GLU A 238 17.09 -5.52 -20.78
N GLN A 239 16.58 -4.52 -20.07
CA GLN A 239 17.37 -3.50 -19.35
C GLN A 239 17.60 -3.88 -17.88
N CYS A 240 17.06 -5.03 -17.43
CA CYS A 240 17.24 -5.55 -16.10
C CYS A 240 18.25 -6.71 -16.12
N HIS A 241 19.25 -6.64 -15.27
CA HIS A 241 20.19 -7.73 -15.02
C HIS A 241 19.86 -8.43 -13.72
N ILE A 242 19.77 -9.78 -13.76
CA ILE A 242 19.54 -10.59 -12.56
C ILE A 242 20.80 -11.37 -12.25
N ASP A 243 21.37 -11.11 -11.08
CA ASP A 243 22.53 -11.83 -10.55
C ASP A 243 22.30 -12.18 -9.08
N GLN A 244 22.69 -13.40 -8.68
CA GLN A 244 22.52 -13.91 -7.31
C GLN A 244 21.13 -13.65 -6.71
N ARG A 245 20.08 -13.76 -7.54
CA ARG A 245 18.69 -13.49 -7.17
C ARG A 245 18.43 -12.04 -6.71
N LYS A 246 19.25 -11.09 -7.18
CA LYS A 246 19.01 -9.66 -7.08
C LYS A 246 18.77 -9.12 -8.46
N MET A 247 17.98 -8.07 -8.55
CA MET A 247 17.74 -7.35 -9.80
C MET A 247 18.50 -6.03 -9.81
N PHE A 248 19.21 -5.79 -10.90
CA PHE A 248 19.92 -4.54 -11.16
C PHE A 248 19.33 -3.89 -12.40
N TYR A 249 19.09 -2.59 -12.35
CA TYR A 249 18.60 -1.81 -13.50
C TYR A 249 18.97 -0.33 -13.34
N GLN A 250 18.87 0.42 -14.43
CA GLN A 250 19.03 1.87 -14.42
C GLN A 250 17.70 2.57 -14.61
N TYR A 251 17.47 3.63 -13.86
CA TYR A 251 16.30 4.49 -13.97
C TYR A 251 16.67 5.92 -13.61
N HIS A 252 16.33 6.90 -14.49
CA HIS A 252 16.64 8.32 -14.33
C HIS A 252 18.10 8.60 -13.92
N GLY A 253 19.04 7.91 -14.58
CA GLY A 253 20.49 8.09 -14.35
C GLY A 253 20.99 7.55 -13.01
N LYS A 254 20.20 6.72 -12.32
CA LYS A 254 20.59 6.02 -11.10
C LYS A 254 20.60 4.52 -11.32
N THR A 255 21.50 3.83 -10.62
CA THR A 255 21.57 2.38 -10.58
C THR A 255 20.82 1.87 -9.37
N PHE A 256 19.88 0.96 -9.59
CA PHE A 256 19.10 0.32 -8.54
C PHE A 256 19.50 -1.14 -8.39
N CYS A 257 19.53 -1.60 -7.13
CA CYS A 257 19.67 -2.99 -6.78
C CYS A 257 18.47 -3.39 -5.91
N LEU A 258 17.70 -4.40 -6.29
CA LEU A 258 16.57 -4.91 -5.51
C LEU A 258 16.84 -6.34 -5.06
N ARG A 259 16.42 -6.68 -3.84
CA ARG A 259 16.55 -8.03 -3.28
C ARG A 259 15.70 -9.08 -4.01
N GLN A 260 14.59 -8.64 -4.63
CA GLN A 260 13.67 -9.54 -5.33
C GLN A 260 13.92 -9.43 -6.84
N PRO A 261 14.21 -10.56 -7.54
CA PRO A 261 14.49 -10.58 -8.97
C PRO A 261 13.19 -10.56 -9.80
N VAL A 262 12.27 -9.64 -9.50
CA VAL A 262 10.94 -9.59 -10.11
C VAL A 262 10.59 -8.19 -10.63
N TYR A 263 10.12 -8.14 -11.87
CA TYR A 263 9.87 -6.89 -12.59
C TYR A 263 8.82 -6.00 -11.93
N TYR A 264 7.83 -6.57 -11.27
CA TYR A 264 6.83 -5.77 -10.57
C TYR A 264 7.41 -5.00 -9.38
N GLN A 265 8.48 -5.51 -8.74
CA GLN A 265 9.17 -4.76 -7.69
C GLN A 265 10.02 -3.63 -8.29
N ALA A 266 10.63 -3.84 -9.44
CA ALA A 266 11.30 -2.75 -10.16
C ALA A 266 10.29 -1.65 -10.55
N ALA A 267 9.11 -2.01 -11.05
CA ALA A 267 8.05 -1.05 -11.35
C ALA A 267 7.56 -0.29 -10.11
N ASN A 268 7.40 -0.98 -8.96
CA ASN A 268 7.06 -0.34 -7.69
C ASN A 268 8.16 0.63 -7.22
N ALA A 269 9.43 0.26 -7.39
CA ALA A 269 10.57 1.10 -7.04
C ALA A 269 10.69 2.32 -7.95
N CYS A 270 10.48 2.17 -9.27
CA CYS A 270 10.41 3.30 -10.21
C CYS A 270 9.30 4.28 -9.83
N LEU A 271 8.11 3.78 -9.47
CA LEU A 271 7.02 4.63 -9.00
C LEU A 271 7.41 5.40 -7.73
N ALA A 272 7.98 4.73 -6.74
CA ALA A 272 8.43 5.37 -5.52
C ALA A 272 9.50 6.44 -5.81
N TRP A 273 10.47 6.13 -6.69
CA TRP A 273 11.48 7.10 -7.10
C TRP A 273 10.87 8.33 -7.76
N ARG A 274 9.91 8.13 -8.67
CA ARG A 274 9.24 9.24 -9.35
C ARG A 274 8.47 10.15 -8.38
N VAL A 275 7.87 9.56 -7.34
CA VAL A 275 7.23 10.32 -6.25
C VAL A 275 8.27 11.18 -5.51
N LEU A 276 9.46 10.64 -5.20
CA LEU A 276 10.52 11.42 -4.56
C LEU A 276 10.98 12.59 -5.45
N GLU A 277 11.10 12.39 -6.76
CA GLU A 277 11.43 13.48 -7.70
C GLU A 277 10.35 14.57 -7.72
N VAL A 278 9.08 14.20 -7.69
CA VAL A 278 7.97 15.15 -7.62
C VAL A 278 8.00 15.95 -6.31
N LEU A 279 8.24 15.29 -5.17
CA LEU A 279 8.40 15.97 -3.88
C LEU A 279 9.61 16.93 -3.87
N ALA A 280 10.70 16.55 -4.52
CA ALA A 280 11.86 17.42 -4.70
C ALA A 280 11.55 18.64 -5.59
N GLY A 281 10.83 18.43 -6.69
CA GLY A 281 10.34 19.50 -7.56
C GLY A 281 9.41 20.48 -6.86
N GLN A 282 8.68 20.05 -5.84
CA GLN A 282 7.87 20.88 -4.95
C GLN A 282 8.71 21.62 -3.86
N GLY A 283 10.01 21.35 -3.78
CA GLY A 283 10.87 21.90 -2.71
C GLY A 283 10.62 21.30 -1.32
N ARG A 284 9.92 20.16 -1.23
CA ARG A 284 9.60 19.50 0.05
C ARG A 284 10.75 18.66 0.58
N ILE A 285 11.59 18.16 -0.31
CA ILE A 285 12.81 17.40 -0.02
C ILE A 285 13.91 17.88 -0.96
N SER A 286 15.17 17.58 -0.63
CA SER A 286 16.28 17.72 -1.57
C SER A 286 16.16 16.71 -2.72
N SER A 287 16.86 16.94 -3.83
CA SER A 287 16.86 15.98 -4.95
C SER A 287 17.41 14.63 -4.50
N PRO A 288 16.73 13.50 -4.81
CA PRO A 288 17.19 12.18 -4.45
C PRO A 288 18.47 11.82 -5.21
N THR A 289 19.42 11.19 -4.50
CA THR A 289 20.76 10.86 -5.00
C THR A 289 20.94 9.37 -5.20
N GLN A 290 22.14 8.93 -5.67
CA GLN A 290 22.47 7.50 -5.72
C GLN A 290 22.33 6.84 -4.35
N ARG A 291 22.72 7.50 -3.25
CA ARG A 291 22.52 6.98 -1.89
C ARG A 291 21.05 6.69 -1.57
N THR A 292 20.13 7.50 -2.09
CA THR A 292 18.69 7.26 -1.95
C THR A 292 18.26 6.02 -2.73
N ALA A 293 18.80 5.82 -3.95
CA ALA A 293 18.56 4.61 -4.75
C ALA A 293 19.15 3.35 -4.11
N ASP A 294 20.33 3.47 -3.52
CA ASP A 294 21.00 2.36 -2.81
C ASP A 294 20.16 1.86 -1.63
N ALA A 295 19.44 2.75 -0.95
CA ALA A 295 18.53 2.37 0.15
C ALA A 295 17.41 1.42 -0.28
N PHE A 296 17.04 1.40 -1.56
CA PHE A 296 16.02 0.47 -2.07
C PHE A 296 16.49 -0.98 -2.05
N SER A 297 17.82 -1.23 -2.00
CA SER A 297 18.36 -2.57 -1.85
C SER A 297 18.05 -3.21 -0.50
N ASP A 298 17.77 -2.40 0.52
CA ASP A 298 17.49 -2.88 1.88
C ASP A 298 16.02 -3.21 2.09
N VAL A 299 15.15 -2.73 1.20
CA VAL A 299 13.69 -2.87 1.36
C VAL A 299 13.28 -4.34 1.43
N CYS A 300 12.60 -4.69 2.51
CA CYS A 300 12.02 -6.01 2.75
C CYS A 300 10.54 -5.85 3.12
N TRP A 301 9.65 -6.01 2.12
CA TRP A 301 8.21 -6.05 2.39
C TRP A 301 7.73 -7.50 2.42
N PRO A 302 7.21 -8.00 3.56
CA PRO A 302 6.86 -9.40 3.71
C PRO A 302 5.81 -9.86 2.68
N GLY A 303 5.96 -11.12 2.23
CA GLY A 303 4.99 -11.75 1.34
C GLY A 303 4.93 -11.13 -0.08
N ARG A 304 6.02 -10.52 -0.56
CA ARG A 304 6.12 -10.03 -1.94
C ARG A 304 7.39 -10.56 -2.58
N PHE A 305 7.29 -11.76 -3.16
CA PHE A 305 8.43 -12.56 -3.65
C PHE A 305 9.53 -12.66 -2.58
N GLN A 306 9.12 -12.88 -1.36
CA GLN A 306 10.05 -12.94 -0.23
C GLN A 306 10.77 -14.27 -0.25
N ILE A 307 12.08 -14.25 -0.43
CA ILE A 307 12.94 -15.44 -0.33
C ILE A 307 13.21 -15.71 1.14
N LEU A 308 12.57 -16.76 1.68
CA LEU A 308 12.72 -17.17 3.08
C LEU A 308 13.94 -18.07 3.28
N SER A 309 14.30 -18.88 2.27
CA SER A 309 15.46 -19.78 2.28
C SER A 309 16.03 -19.91 0.87
N GLN A 310 17.33 -20.09 0.78
CA GLN A 310 18.06 -20.29 -0.47
C GLN A 310 18.24 -21.77 -0.82
N SER A 311 18.31 -22.64 0.18
CA SER A 311 18.54 -24.07 0.02
C SER A 311 17.81 -24.87 1.12
N PRO A 312 16.67 -25.49 0.83
CA PRO A 312 15.93 -25.37 -0.43
C PRO A 312 15.41 -23.95 -0.66
N LEU A 313 15.17 -23.60 -1.92
CA LEU A 313 14.54 -22.31 -2.23
C LEU A 313 13.11 -22.29 -1.72
N VAL A 314 12.80 -21.33 -0.85
CA VAL A 314 11.44 -21.09 -0.33
C VAL A 314 11.06 -19.63 -0.61
N ILE A 315 9.97 -19.45 -1.36
CA ILE A 315 9.43 -18.14 -1.72
C ILE A 315 8.05 -17.99 -1.09
N LEU A 316 7.82 -16.85 -0.45
CA LEU A 316 6.51 -16.44 0.05
C LEU A 316 5.99 -15.26 -0.78
N ASP A 317 4.79 -15.39 -1.34
CA ASP A 317 4.12 -14.33 -2.09
C ASP A 317 2.63 -14.25 -1.74
N GLY A 318 2.07 -13.05 -1.76
CA GLY A 318 0.68 -12.76 -1.45
C GLY A 318 -0.18 -12.50 -2.69
N ALA A 319 0.18 -13.04 -3.86
CA ALA A 319 -0.64 -12.95 -5.06
C ALA A 319 -2.01 -13.62 -4.80
N HIS A 320 -3.08 -12.84 -4.99
CA HIS A 320 -4.46 -13.26 -4.66
C HIS A 320 -5.50 -12.82 -5.72
N ASN A 321 -5.01 -12.35 -6.88
CA ASN A 321 -5.79 -12.04 -8.08
C ASN A 321 -5.01 -12.47 -9.32
N PRO A 322 -5.65 -12.62 -10.50
CA PRO A 322 -4.96 -13.09 -11.71
C PRO A 322 -3.77 -12.24 -12.14
N GLN A 323 -3.86 -10.91 -12.02
CA GLN A 323 -2.77 -9.99 -12.34
C GLN A 323 -1.56 -10.21 -11.41
N GLY A 324 -1.80 -10.36 -10.12
CA GLY A 324 -0.75 -10.69 -9.14
C GLY A 324 -0.11 -12.04 -9.41
N ALA A 325 -0.92 -13.06 -9.72
CA ALA A 325 -0.45 -14.39 -10.07
C ALA A 325 0.39 -14.39 -11.35
N GLN A 326 0.00 -13.63 -12.38
CA GLN A 326 0.79 -13.46 -13.60
C GLN A 326 2.15 -12.80 -13.29
N ALA A 327 2.15 -11.78 -12.44
CA ALA A 327 3.38 -11.10 -12.04
C ALA A 327 4.32 -12.05 -11.25
N LEU A 328 3.76 -12.89 -10.36
CA LEU A 328 4.47 -13.94 -9.64
C LEU A 328 5.05 -14.97 -10.62
N ALA A 329 4.25 -15.47 -11.56
CA ALA A 329 4.68 -16.44 -12.58
C ALA A 329 5.90 -15.95 -13.38
N ARG A 330 5.87 -14.69 -13.84
CA ARG A 330 7.02 -14.04 -14.51
C ARG A 330 8.29 -13.98 -13.63
N GLY A 331 8.11 -13.86 -12.32
CA GLY A 331 9.22 -13.93 -11.36
C GLY A 331 9.75 -15.36 -11.20
N LEU A 332 8.86 -16.35 -11.14
CA LEU A 332 9.23 -17.76 -11.04
C LEU A 332 10.05 -18.23 -12.26
N GLU A 333 9.72 -17.78 -13.47
CA GLU A 333 10.48 -18.07 -14.70
C GLU A 333 11.99 -17.75 -14.61
N LYS A 334 12.36 -16.83 -13.72
CA LYS A 334 13.76 -16.43 -13.51
C LYS A 334 14.47 -17.22 -12.42
N CYS A 335 13.74 -18.02 -11.65
CA CYS A 335 14.26 -18.65 -10.44
C CYS A 335 14.14 -20.17 -10.46
N VAL A 336 13.16 -20.72 -11.20
CA VAL A 336 12.81 -22.15 -11.17
C VAL A 336 12.35 -22.65 -12.53
N ASP A 337 12.51 -23.96 -12.77
CA ASP A 337 11.97 -24.61 -13.95
C ASP A 337 10.47 -24.90 -13.80
N LYS A 338 9.74 -24.92 -14.92
CA LYS A 338 8.34 -25.38 -14.94
C LYS A 338 8.26 -26.82 -14.42
N GLY A 339 7.20 -27.11 -13.66
CA GLY A 339 6.98 -28.43 -13.07
C GLY A 339 7.95 -28.82 -11.96
N SER A 340 8.72 -27.88 -11.37
CA SER A 340 9.71 -28.18 -10.33
C SER A 340 9.28 -27.84 -8.91
N CYS A 341 8.27 -26.97 -8.75
CA CYS A 341 7.88 -26.41 -7.45
C CYS A 341 6.90 -27.29 -6.67
N ARG A 342 7.04 -27.31 -5.36
CA ARG A 342 5.93 -27.63 -4.46
C ARG A 342 5.21 -26.32 -4.13
N ILE A 343 3.94 -26.22 -4.49
CA ILE A 343 3.12 -25.01 -4.26
C ILE A 343 2.12 -25.29 -3.17
N MET A 344 2.11 -24.47 -2.13
CA MET A 344 1.06 -24.43 -1.12
C MET A 344 0.29 -23.13 -1.27
N MET A 345 -1.02 -23.20 -1.47
CA MET A 345 -1.85 -22.03 -1.73
C MET A 345 -3.17 -22.09 -0.97
N GLY A 346 -3.53 -20.95 -0.34
CA GLY A 346 -4.87 -20.66 0.16
C GLY A 346 -5.35 -19.33 -0.40
N VAL A 347 -6.61 -19.27 -0.80
CA VAL A 347 -7.25 -18.07 -1.33
C VAL A 347 -8.71 -18.01 -0.87
N PHE A 348 -9.25 -16.81 -0.67
CA PHE A 348 -10.65 -16.63 -0.30
C PHE A 348 -11.59 -16.96 -1.47
N ALA A 349 -12.81 -17.40 -1.14
CA ALA A 349 -13.79 -17.87 -2.12
C ALA A 349 -14.33 -16.77 -3.05
N ASP A 350 -14.22 -15.50 -2.66
CA ASP A 350 -14.61 -14.33 -3.45
C ASP A 350 -13.59 -13.95 -4.54
N LYS A 351 -12.44 -14.62 -4.59
CA LYS A 351 -11.38 -14.35 -5.57
C LYS A 351 -11.50 -15.23 -6.81
N ASP A 352 -11.02 -14.71 -7.93
CA ASP A 352 -10.88 -15.47 -9.19
C ASP A 352 -9.73 -16.49 -9.07
N TYR A 353 -9.98 -17.58 -8.31
CA TYR A 353 -8.99 -18.64 -8.13
C TYR A 353 -8.69 -19.42 -9.44
N PRO A 354 -9.63 -19.62 -10.41
CA PRO A 354 -9.28 -20.22 -11.68
C PRO A 354 -8.21 -19.42 -12.44
N GLY A 355 -8.41 -18.10 -12.57
CA GLY A 355 -7.43 -17.22 -13.23
C GLY A 355 -6.07 -17.16 -12.51
N ILE A 356 -6.04 -17.31 -11.18
CA ILE A 356 -4.80 -17.44 -10.41
C ILE A 356 -4.11 -18.76 -10.73
N LEU A 357 -4.85 -19.89 -10.68
CA LEU A 357 -4.30 -21.24 -10.91
C LEU A 357 -3.72 -21.39 -12.32
N GLU A 358 -4.38 -20.82 -13.33
CA GLU A 358 -3.90 -20.83 -14.71
C GLU A 358 -2.46 -20.29 -14.83
N GLN A 359 -2.10 -19.31 -14.03
CA GLN A 359 -0.77 -18.69 -14.04
C GLN A 359 0.29 -19.49 -13.30
N ILE A 360 -0.05 -20.14 -12.18
CA ILE A 360 0.95 -20.72 -11.28
C ILE A 360 1.09 -22.25 -11.40
N VAL A 361 0.02 -22.96 -11.77
CA VAL A 361 0.03 -24.44 -11.93
C VAL A 361 1.12 -24.93 -12.90
N PRO A 362 1.47 -24.22 -13.98
CA PRO A 362 2.58 -24.65 -14.86
C PRO A 362 3.93 -24.85 -14.15
N TYR A 363 4.13 -24.24 -12.98
CA TYR A 363 5.36 -24.39 -12.18
C TYR A 363 5.25 -25.53 -11.15
N ALA A 364 4.06 -26.07 -10.91
CA ALA A 364 3.82 -27.06 -9.88
C ALA A 364 4.26 -28.47 -10.30
N ARG A 365 5.15 -29.10 -9.51
CA ARG A 365 5.31 -30.55 -9.46
C ARG A 365 4.29 -31.18 -8.51
N GLU A 366 3.96 -30.45 -7.44
CA GLU A 366 3.03 -30.87 -6.42
C GLU A 366 2.25 -29.63 -5.96
N PHE A 367 0.93 -29.75 -5.83
CA PHE A 367 0.07 -28.65 -5.42
C PHE A 367 -0.73 -29.04 -4.17
N CYS A 368 -0.60 -28.23 -3.12
CA CYS A 368 -1.32 -28.40 -1.87
C CYS A 368 -2.27 -27.21 -1.67
N ALA A 369 -3.57 -27.46 -1.80
CA ALA A 369 -4.58 -26.46 -1.44
C ALA A 369 -4.78 -26.45 0.07
N VAL A 370 -4.72 -25.27 0.68
CA VAL A 370 -4.98 -25.05 2.10
C VAL A 370 -6.18 -24.13 2.28
N ARG A 371 -6.93 -24.34 3.35
CA ARG A 371 -8.02 -23.45 3.70
C ARG A 371 -7.47 -22.14 4.25
N ALA A 372 -7.82 -21.01 3.63
CA ALA A 372 -7.53 -19.71 4.20
C ALA A 372 -8.31 -19.56 5.53
N PRO A 373 -7.67 -19.07 6.60
CA PRO A 373 -8.38 -18.76 7.83
C PRO A 373 -9.37 -17.62 7.53
N GLY A 374 -10.64 -17.87 7.78
CA GLY A 374 -11.75 -16.94 7.55
C GLY A 374 -12.65 -16.87 8.75
#